data_2300190a6935f9d5f4116396f354b23f
#
_entry.id   2300190a6935f9d5f4116396f354b23f
#
_cell.length_a   1.000
_cell.length_b   1.000
_cell.length_c   1.000
_cell.angle_alpha   90.00
_cell.angle_beta   90.00
_cell.angle_gamma   90.00
#
_symmetry.space_group_name_H-M   'P 1'
#
loop_
_entity.id
_entity.type
_entity.pdbx_description
1 polymer ?
#
loop_
_entity_poly.entity_id
_entity_poly.type
_entity_poly.pdbx_seq_one_letter_code
_entity_poly.pdbx_strand_id
1 'polypeptide(L)'
;MCIRDRYGTNLNPKSIDYRKCDFIGPTAFVLGAEKWGISEEASSLVDEHIHIPMRGMVESLNVSVAASALLFEALRQRQVANIIPDSGEGMSQETYKEKIFEWAYPEVAKWCKNEGKKYPELNEKGEIIDDLPRSKKMRY
;
A
#
# COMPACT_ATOMS: atom_id res chain seq x y z
N MET A 1 -17.19 5.03 8.95
CA MET A 1 -16.88 5.40 7.54
C MET A 1 -15.52 6.08 7.59
N CYS A 2 -14.49 5.46 7.03
CA CYS A 2 -13.18 6.11 6.97
C CYS A 2 -13.28 7.25 5.95
N ILE A 3 -13.20 8.49 6.40
CA ILE A 3 -13.01 9.65 5.53
C ILE A 3 -11.58 9.51 5.00
N ARG A 4 -11.46 9.52 3.69
CA ARG A 4 -10.18 9.38 2.99
C ARG A 4 -10.14 10.44 1.92
N ASP A 5 -9.13 11.31 1.99
CA ASP A 5 -8.94 12.33 0.98
C ASP A 5 -8.48 11.69 -0.33
N ARG A 6 -9.20 11.97 -1.42
CA ARG A 6 -8.97 11.39 -2.75
C ARG A 6 -8.32 12.43 -3.64
N TYR A 7 -7.10 12.16 -4.05
CA TYR A 7 -6.31 13.02 -4.93
C TYR A 7 -6.22 12.41 -6.32
N GLY A 8 -6.73 13.12 -7.32
CA GLY A 8 -6.66 12.71 -8.73
C GLY A 8 -5.50 13.37 -9.45
N THR A 9 -4.66 12.59 -10.13
CA THR A 9 -3.58 13.15 -10.95
C THR A 9 -4.14 13.66 -12.26
N ASN A 10 -4.04 14.97 -12.50
CA ASN A 10 -4.50 15.60 -13.72
C ASN A 10 -3.68 16.86 -14.05
N LEU A 11 -3.37 17.08 -15.31
CA LEU A 11 -2.76 18.31 -15.82
C LEU A 11 -3.85 19.35 -16.12
N ASN A 12 -4.52 19.80 -15.09
CA ASN A 12 -5.58 20.81 -15.18
C ASN A 12 -5.03 22.15 -14.61
N PRO A 13 -5.39 23.32 -15.18
CA PRO A 13 -4.97 24.62 -14.64
C PRO A 13 -5.30 24.86 -13.16
N LYS A 14 -6.27 24.12 -12.61
CA LYS A 14 -6.66 24.17 -11.21
C LYS A 14 -5.93 23.15 -10.33
N SER A 15 -5.15 22.23 -10.91
CA SER A 15 -4.45 21.20 -10.15
C SER A 15 -3.34 21.80 -9.28
N ILE A 16 -3.25 21.33 -8.06
CA ILE A 16 -2.27 21.75 -7.07
C ILE A 16 -0.98 20.94 -7.22
N ASP A 17 0.16 21.59 -7.03
CA ASP A 17 1.44 20.89 -6.88
C ASP A 17 1.34 19.90 -5.70
N TYR A 18 1.55 18.60 -5.97
CA TYR A 18 1.38 17.52 -4.99
C TYR A 18 2.14 17.75 -3.67
N ARG A 19 3.26 18.49 -3.72
CA ARG A 19 4.07 18.82 -2.54
C ARG A 19 3.41 19.83 -1.60
N LYS A 20 2.34 20.48 -2.04
CA LYS A 20 1.55 21.43 -1.24
C LYS A 20 0.33 20.80 -0.58
N CYS A 21 0.07 19.52 -0.88
CA CYS A 21 -1.04 18.77 -0.32
C CYS A 21 -0.64 18.08 0.98
N ASP A 22 -1.61 17.83 1.85
CA ASP A 22 -1.44 17.08 3.08
C ASP A 22 -1.80 15.61 2.87
N PHE A 23 -0.79 14.72 2.98
CA PHE A 23 -0.94 13.27 2.86
C PHE A 23 -0.75 12.53 4.20
N ILE A 24 -0.83 13.26 5.31
CA ILE A 24 -0.64 12.69 6.64
C ILE A 24 -1.79 11.73 6.98
N GLY A 25 -3.03 12.14 6.72
CA GLY A 25 -4.22 11.35 6.96
C GLY A 25 -4.43 10.18 6.01
N PRO A 26 -5.55 9.45 6.15
CA PRO A 26 -5.94 8.40 5.21
C PRO A 26 -6.12 8.97 3.80
N THR A 27 -5.25 8.60 2.88
CA THR A 27 -5.14 9.17 1.54
C THR A 27 -5.37 8.10 0.47
N ALA A 28 -6.04 8.46 -0.61
CA ALA A 28 -6.18 7.66 -1.82
C ALA A 28 -5.71 8.46 -3.03
N PHE A 29 -4.79 7.90 -3.81
CA PHE A 29 -4.35 8.45 -5.08
C PHE A 29 -5.08 7.77 -6.24
N VAL A 30 -5.69 8.57 -7.12
CA VAL A 30 -6.29 8.12 -8.36
C VAL A 30 -5.36 8.52 -9.50
N LEU A 31 -4.75 7.51 -10.11
CA LEU A 31 -3.80 7.66 -11.20
C LEU A 31 -4.49 7.33 -12.52
N GLY A 32 -4.29 8.17 -13.51
CA GLY A 32 -4.87 7.98 -14.84
C GLY A 32 -4.02 7.09 -15.74
N ALA A 33 -4.60 6.68 -16.85
CA ALA A 33 -3.87 6.03 -17.94
C ALA A 33 -2.89 7.03 -18.58
N GLU A 34 -1.75 6.53 -19.09
CA GLU A 34 -0.69 7.38 -19.69
C GLU A 34 -1.21 8.30 -20.80
N LYS A 35 -2.14 7.83 -21.61
CA LYS A 35 -2.63 8.56 -22.77
C LYS A 35 -3.83 9.46 -22.48
N TRP A 36 -4.70 9.06 -21.53
CA TRP A 36 -6.01 9.68 -21.35
C TRP A 36 -6.19 10.34 -19.98
N GLY A 37 -5.22 10.16 -19.07
CA GLY A 37 -5.35 10.62 -17.69
C GLY A 37 -6.45 9.86 -16.92
N ILE A 38 -7.05 10.51 -15.94
CA ILE A 38 -8.21 10.00 -15.21
C ILE A 38 -9.51 10.27 -16.00
N SER A 39 -10.49 9.37 -15.93
CA SER A 39 -11.79 9.56 -16.57
C SER A 39 -12.55 10.75 -15.94
N GLU A 40 -13.52 11.32 -16.67
CA GLU A 40 -14.37 12.39 -16.17
C GLU A 40 -15.14 11.94 -14.91
N GLU A 41 -15.62 10.69 -14.92
CA GLU A 41 -16.29 10.10 -13.76
C GLU A 41 -15.35 10.04 -12.55
N ALA A 42 -14.13 9.50 -12.69
CA ALA A 42 -13.15 9.48 -11.62
C ALA A 42 -12.76 10.89 -11.18
N SER A 43 -12.62 11.82 -12.12
CA SER A 43 -12.32 13.23 -11.86
C SER A 43 -13.40 13.93 -11.03
N SER A 44 -14.66 13.56 -11.22
CA SER A 44 -15.78 14.10 -10.43
C SER A 44 -15.87 13.55 -9.01
N LEU A 45 -15.22 12.43 -8.75
CA LEU A 45 -15.25 11.73 -7.47
C LEU A 45 -14.06 12.04 -6.56
N VAL A 46 -12.99 12.65 -7.07
CA VAL A 46 -11.84 13.07 -6.25
C VAL A 46 -12.14 14.37 -5.52
N ASP A 47 -11.50 14.54 -4.38
CA ASP A 47 -11.68 15.72 -3.54
C ASP A 47 -10.78 16.87 -4.02
N GLU A 48 -9.57 16.51 -4.54
CA GLU A 48 -8.60 17.46 -5.06
C GLU A 48 -7.89 16.93 -6.30
N HIS A 49 -7.55 17.83 -7.23
CA HIS A 49 -6.70 17.54 -8.39
C HIS A 49 -5.27 17.97 -8.10
N ILE A 50 -4.34 17.05 -8.33
CA ILE A 50 -2.92 17.29 -8.11
C ILE A 50 -2.11 17.01 -9.37
N HIS A 51 -0.96 17.67 -9.48
CA HIS A 51 0.02 17.38 -10.52
C HIS A 51 1.43 17.29 -9.97
N ILE A 52 2.27 16.54 -10.67
CA ILE A 52 3.71 16.50 -10.44
C ILE A 52 4.34 17.53 -11.38
N PRO A 53 4.99 18.60 -10.86
CA PRO A 53 5.55 19.64 -11.70
C PRO A 53 6.66 19.10 -12.59
N MET A 54 6.47 19.20 -13.89
CA MET A 54 7.46 18.81 -14.90
C MET A 54 8.24 20.05 -15.38
N ARG A 55 9.53 19.86 -15.61
CA ARG A 55 10.39 20.89 -16.22
C ARG A 55 11.03 20.31 -17.47
N GLY A 56 10.77 20.90 -18.60
CA GLY A 56 11.31 20.45 -19.90
C GLY A 56 10.24 20.09 -20.89
N MET A 57 10.58 19.30 -21.90
CA MET A 57 9.68 18.97 -23.02
C MET A 57 8.70 17.83 -22.70
N VAL A 58 8.89 17.10 -21.62
CA VAL A 58 8.03 15.97 -21.22
C VAL A 58 6.99 16.50 -20.25
N GLU A 59 5.69 16.28 -20.55
CA GLU A 59 4.58 16.77 -19.77
C GLU A 59 4.05 15.74 -18.76
N SER A 60 4.40 14.46 -18.91
CA SER A 60 3.92 13.40 -18.04
C SER A 60 5.02 12.40 -17.68
N LEU A 61 4.82 11.70 -16.58
CA LEU A 61 5.63 10.56 -16.14
C LEU A 61 4.91 9.25 -16.46
N ASN A 62 5.67 8.17 -16.59
CA ASN A 62 5.10 6.84 -16.50
C ASN A 62 4.31 6.71 -15.19
N VAL A 63 3.17 6.03 -15.23
CA VAL A 63 2.25 5.92 -14.09
C VAL A 63 2.91 5.33 -12.84
N SER A 64 3.81 4.36 -13.00
CA SER A 64 4.54 3.77 -11.87
C SER A 64 5.52 4.76 -11.23
N VAL A 65 6.14 5.62 -12.03
CA VAL A 65 7.03 6.68 -11.55
C VAL A 65 6.24 7.77 -10.83
N ALA A 66 5.09 8.16 -11.40
CA ALA A 66 4.19 9.11 -10.74
C ALA A 66 3.68 8.57 -9.40
N ALA A 67 3.25 7.30 -9.36
CA ALA A 67 2.85 6.63 -8.13
C ALA A 67 3.96 6.63 -7.08
N SER A 68 5.19 6.31 -7.48
CA SER A 68 6.34 6.32 -6.59
C SER A 68 6.59 7.70 -5.99
N ALA A 69 6.56 8.76 -6.81
CA ALA A 69 6.76 10.12 -6.33
C ALA A 69 5.73 10.53 -5.27
N LEU A 70 4.45 10.21 -5.50
CA LEU A 70 3.36 10.52 -4.56
C LEU A 70 3.49 9.71 -3.27
N LEU A 71 3.78 8.42 -3.38
CA LEU A 71 3.91 7.53 -2.22
C LEU A 71 5.12 7.90 -1.36
N PHE A 72 6.26 8.26 -1.95
CA PHE A 72 7.43 8.71 -1.21
C PHE A 72 7.22 10.06 -0.54
N GLU A 73 6.48 10.97 -1.16
CA GLU A 73 6.12 12.24 -0.50
C GLU A 73 5.16 11.99 0.67
N ALA A 74 4.15 11.14 0.52
CA ALA A 74 3.27 10.75 1.61
C ALA A 74 4.05 10.08 2.76
N LEU A 75 4.99 9.19 2.42
CA LEU A 75 5.88 8.56 3.39
C LEU A 75 6.71 9.61 4.14
N ARG A 76 7.35 10.53 3.42
CA ARG A 76 8.14 11.62 4.02
C ARG A 76 7.31 12.48 4.99
N GLN A 77 6.11 12.89 4.59
CA GLN A 77 5.23 13.68 5.45
C GLN A 77 4.87 12.93 6.73
N ARG A 78 4.53 11.65 6.63
CA ARG A 78 4.18 10.80 7.76
C ARG A 78 5.37 10.53 8.68
N GLN A 79 6.59 10.39 8.14
CA GLN A 79 7.81 10.29 8.93
C GLN A 79 8.08 11.57 9.71
N VAL A 80 7.97 12.73 9.06
CA VAL A 80 8.14 14.04 9.72
C VAL A 80 7.09 14.26 10.82
N ALA A 81 5.87 13.78 10.61
CA ALA A 81 4.79 13.85 11.58
C ALA A 81 4.88 12.78 12.69
N ASN A 82 5.89 11.90 12.67
CA ASN A 82 6.09 10.77 13.61
C ASN A 82 4.85 9.85 13.72
N ILE A 83 4.13 9.63 12.60
CA ILE A 83 2.96 8.74 12.60
C ILE A 83 3.31 7.35 12.09
N ILE A 84 4.45 7.20 11.40
CA ILE A 84 4.94 5.89 11.01
C ILE A 84 5.72 5.35 12.18
N PRO A 85 5.22 4.31 12.85
CA PRO A 85 5.95 3.67 13.92
C PRO A 85 7.23 3.02 13.38
N ASP A 86 8.24 2.92 14.21
CA ASP A 86 9.39 2.07 13.95
C ASP A 86 8.95 0.63 13.67
N SER A 87 9.78 -0.14 13.00
CA SER A 87 9.42 -1.47 12.49
C SER A 87 8.74 -2.33 13.58
N GLY A 88 7.51 -2.73 13.34
CA GLY A 88 6.72 -3.62 14.17
C GLY A 88 5.70 -2.97 15.12
N GLU A 89 5.70 -1.64 15.28
CA GLU A 89 4.75 -0.97 16.18
C GLU A 89 3.38 -0.63 15.54
N GLY A 90 3.26 -0.78 14.21
CA GLY A 90 2.05 -0.43 13.46
C GLY A 90 0.89 -1.43 13.56
N MET A 91 1.15 -2.63 14.10
CA MET A 91 0.13 -3.65 14.33
C MET A 91 0.48 -4.46 15.59
N SER A 92 -0.52 -5.17 16.16
CA SER A 92 -0.25 -6.05 17.30
C SER A 92 0.75 -7.14 16.91
N GLN A 93 1.55 -7.61 17.88
CA GLN A 93 2.51 -8.70 17.65
C GLN A 93 1.82 -9.98 17.16
N GLU A 94 0.59 -10.23 17.58
CA GLU A 94 -0.22 -11.35 17.14
C GLU A 94 -0.55 -11.23 15.65
N THR A 95 -1.12 -10.08 15.23
CA THR A 95 -1.43 -9.79 13.83
C THR A 95 -0.17 -9.82 12.96
N TYR A 96 0.96 -9.33 13.46
CA TYR A 96 2.22 -9.36 12.74
C TYR A 96 2.68 -10.81 12.48
N LYS A 97 2.67 -11.67 13.51
CA LYS A 97 3.03 -13.09 13.38
C LYS A 97 2.10 -13.83 12.41
N GLU A 98 0.79 -13.57 12.48
CA GLU A 98 -0.17 -14.14 11.53
C GLU A 98 0.15 -13.73 10.07
N LYS A 99 0.43 -12.44 9.83
CA LYS A 99 0.75 -11.96 8.49
C LYS A 99 2.07 -12.53 7.96
N ILE A 100 3.09 -12.59 8.78
CA ILE A 100 4.36 -13.23 8.41
C ILE A 100 4.13 -14.70 8.05
N PHE A 101 3.33 -15.43 8.84
CA PHE A 101 2.99 -16.82 8.53
C PHE A 101 2.22 -16.95 7.20
N GLU A 102 1.21 -16.11 6.97
CA GLU A 102 0.43 -16.11 5.73
C GLU A 102 1.30 -15.87 4.48
N TRP A 103 2.30 -15.03 4.58
CA TRP A 103 3.21 -14.72 3.47
C TRP A 103 4.28 -15.77 3.26
N ALA A 104 4.84 -16.31 4.35
CA ALA A 104 5.87 -17.35 4.27
C ALA A 104 5.29 -18.70 3.85
N TYR A 105 4.07 -19.03 4.30
CA TYR A 105 3.44 -20.34 4.12
C TYR A 105 1.98 -20.23 3.62
N PRO A 106 1.73 -19.64 2.43
CA PRO A 106 0.37 -19.35 1.95
C PRO A 106 -0.53 -20.59 1.84
N GLU A 107 0.02 -21.71 1.41
CA GLU A 107 -0.74 -22.97 1.26
C GLU A 107 -1.12 -23.59 2.62
N VAL A 108 -0.22 -23.53 3.60
CA VAL A 108 -0.48 -24.01 4.96
C VAL A 108 -1.47 -23.08 5.64
N ALA A 109 -1.32 -21.77 5.47
CA ALA A 109 -2.25 -20.78 6.00
C ALA A 109 -3.66 -20.97 5.46
N LYS A 110 -3.80 -21.21 4.14
CA LYS A 110 -5.07 -21.52 3.50
C LYS A 110 -5.70 -22.80 4.05
N TRP A 111 -4.90 -23.83 4.23
CA TRP A 111 -5.37 -25.10 4.84
C TRP A 111 -5.83 -24.88 6.28
N CYS A 112 -5.05 -24.18 7.11
CA CYS A 112 -5.44 -23.88 8.49
C CYS A 112 -6.76 -23.11 8.56
N LYS A 113 -6.96 -22.11 7.70
CA LYS A 113 -8.23 -21.36 7.61
C LYS A 113 -9.40 -22.26 7.25
N ASN A 114 -9.25 -23.15 6.29
CA ASN A 114 -10.32 -24.06 5.85
C ASN A 114 -10.68 -25.09 6.93
N GLU A 115 -9.71 -25.54 7.71
CA GLU A 115 -9.90 -26.51 8.80
C GLU A 115 -10.24 -25.86 10.17
N GLY A 116 -10.32 -24.54 10.23
CA GLY A 116 -10.55 -23.81 11.48
C GLY A 116 -9.44 -23.99 12.51
N LYS A 117 -8.20 -24.21 12.06
CA LYS A 117 -7.02 -24.43 12.91
C LYS A 117 -6.21 -23.16 13.09
N LYS A 118 -5.54 -23.03 14.23
CA LYS A 118 -4.53 -21.98 14.44
C LYS A 118 -3.31 -22.22 13.55
N TYR A 119 -2.60 -21.15 13.24
CA TYR A 119 -1.35 -21.27 12.53
C TYR A 119 -0.29 -21.93 13.42
N PRO A 120 0.55 -22.81 12.85
CA PRO A 120 1.69 -23.39 13.52
C PRO A 120 2.70 -22.32 14.00
N GLU A 121 3.43 -22.63 15.06
CA GLU A 121 4.52 -21.76 15.52
C GLU A 121 5.74 -21.84 14.61
N LEU A 122 6.46 -20.73 14.49
CA LEU A 122 7.72 -20.63 13.75
C LEU A 122 8.88 -20.52 14.74
N ASN A 123 10.00 -21.18 14.42
CA ASN A 123 11.25 -20.97 15.13
C ASN A 123 11.91 -19.62 14.74
N GLU A 124 13.05 -19.30 15.35
CA GLU A 124 13.81 -18.08 15.05
C GLU A 124 14.28 -17.96 13.60
N LYS A 125 14.36 -19.09 12.88
CA LYS A 125 14.71 -19.16 11.45
C LYS A 125 13.50 -19.04 10.54
N GLY A 126 12.29 -18.94 11.11
CA GLY A 126 11.05 -18.89 10.36
C GLY A 126 10.52 -20.26 9.89
N GLU A 127 11.07 -21.37 10.39
CA GLU A 127 10.63 -22.73 10.05
C GLU A 127 9.50 -23.19 10.96
N ILE A 128 8.54 -23.95 10.44
CA ILE A 128 7.41 -24.47 11.21
C ILE A 128 7.93 -25.55 12.20
N ILE A 129 7.63 -25.37 13.48
CA ILE A 129 8.03 -26.31 14.55
C ILE A 129 7.02 -27.46 14.69
N ASP A 130 5.75 -27.19 14.41
CA ASP A 130 4.65 -28.14 14.62
C ASP A 130 4.62 -29.28 13.59
N ASP A 131 4.07 -30.42 13.99
CA ASP A 131 3.93 -31.58 13.13
C ASP A 131 2.75 -31.39 12.15
N LEU A 132 3.05 -30.99 10.93
CA LEU A 132 2.06 -30.87 9.86
C LEU A 132 1.72 -32.25 9.27
N PRO A 133 0.48 -32.48 8.82
CA PRO A 133 0.12 -33.66 8.05
C PRO A 133 1.09 -33.87 6.87
N ARG A 134 1.51 -35.11 6.62
CA ARG A 134 2.49 -35.47 5.55
C ARG A 134 2.15 -34.88 4.20
N SER A 135 0.85 -34.76 3.88
CA SER A 135 0.34 -34.14 2.63
C SER A 135 0.58 -32.63 2.53
N LYS A 136 0.94 -31.96 3.65
CA LYS A 136 1.19 -30.53 3.75
C LYS A 136 2.63 -30.19 4.10
N LYS A 137 3.50 -31.19 4.31
CA LYS A 137 4.95 -30.99 4.37
C LYS A 137 5.41 -30.59 2.98
N MET A 138 5.56 -29.29 2.75
CA MET A 138 6.06 -28.78 1.47
C MET A 138 7.49 -29.26 1.26
N ARG A 139 7.74 -29.76 0.03
CA ARG A 139 9.10 -29.85 -0.49
C ARG A 139 9.50 -28.47 -0.98
N TYR A 140 10.47 -27.88 -0.34
CA TYR A 140 11.21 -26.72 -0.84
C TYR A 140 12.17 -27.18 -1.93
#